data_2fadce5737fb5e25b4be8549092f1d98
#
_entry.id   2fadce5737fb5e25b4be8549092f1d98
#
_cell.length_a   1.000
_cell.length_b   1.000
_cell.length_c   1.000
_cell.angle_alpha   90.00
_cell.angle_beta   90.00
_cell.angle_gamma   90.00
#
_symmetry.space_group_name_H-M   'P 1'
#
loop_
_entity.id
_entity.type
_entity.pdbx_description
1 polymer ?
#
loop_
_entity_poly.entity_id
_entity_poly.type
_entity_poly.pdbx_seq_one_letter_code
_entity_poly.pdbx_strand_id
1 'polypeptide(L)'
;MNPLPATATRLSFWRALLLALLVAGLNFALWTALNRPARPDNWSGQIGGFDYSPYQRYQSPNKGIFPGLDDVDADLKVLSRYTGRIRIYSALENPGIPAIAKKYGLKVLAGTYLDPRAGQITFVQ
;
A
#
# COMPACT_ATOMS: atom_id res chain seq x y z
N MET A 1 -15.95 -70.27 6.15
CA MET A 1 -15.73 -68.84 5.89
C MET A 1 -14.60 -68.75 4.88
N ASN A 2 -14.95 -68.47 3.64
CA ASN A 2 -13.95 -68.27 2.57
C ASN A 2 -13.36 -66.84 2.66
N PRO A 3 -12.06 -66.66 2.72
CA PRO A 3 -11.46 -65.32 2.63
C PRO A 3 -11.67 -64.79 1.20
N LEU A 4 -12.18 -63.57 1.10
CA LEU A 4 -12.32 -62.85 -0.14
C LEU A 4 -10.92 -62.61 -0.77
N PRO A 5 -10.75 -62.79 -2.08
CA PRO A 5 -9.48 -62.54 -2.72
C PRO A 5 -9.20 -61.05 -2.74
N ALA A 6 -8.16 -60.65 -2.02
CA ALA A 6 -7.61 -59.30 -2.08
C ALA A 6 -6.87 -59.12 -3.42
N THR A 7 -7.60 -58.85 -4.50
CA THR A 7 -7.01 -58.35 -5.75
C THR A 7 -6.75 -56.85 -5.62
N ALA A 8 -5.82 -56.48 -4.73
CA ALA A 8 -5.20 -55.17 -4.80
C ALA A 8 -4.29 -55.15 -6.02
N THR A 9 -4.78 -54.59 -7.13
CA THR A 9 -3.97 -54.29 -8.32
C THR A 9 -2.90 -53.29 -7.89
N ARG A 10 -1.69 -53.81 -7.61
CA ARG A 10 -0.52 -52.99 -7.36
C ARG A 10 -0.25 -52.24 -8.67
N LEU A 11 -0.61 -50.95 -8.73
CA LEU A 11 -0.12 -50.07 -9.77
C LEU A 11 1.41 -50.17 -9.83
N SER A 12 1.94 -50.53 -11.00
CA SER A 12 3.41 -50.50 -11.20
C SER A 12 3.92 -49.10 -10.79
N PHE A 13 5.01 -49.04 -10.06
CA PHE A 13 5.64 -47.78 -9.61
C PHE A 13 5.71 -46.73 -10.74
N TRP A 14 6.06 -47.16 -11.93
CA TRP A 14 6.12 -46.26 -13.10
C TRP A 14 4.76 -45.67 -13.50
N ARG A 15 3.68 -46.44 -13.41
CA ARG A 15 2.33 -45.96 -13.69
C ARG A 15 1.87 -44.95 -12.63
N ALA A 16 2.18 -45.21 -11.37
CA ALA A 16 1.88 -44.28 -10.30
C ALA A 16 2.67 -42.98 -10.46
N LEU A 17 3.96 -43.06 -10.81
CA LEU A 17 4.81 -41.90 -11.09
C LEU A 17 4.29 -41.08 -12.28
N LEU A 18 3.91 -41.73 -13.38
CA LEU A 18 3.36 -41.06 -14.55
C LEU A 18 2.03 -40.33 -14.22
N LEU A 19 1.15 -40.95 -13.45
CA LEU A 19 -0.08 -40.32 -13.01
C LEU A 19 0.19 -39.11 -12.13
N ALA A 20 1.13 -39.21 -11.19
CA ALA A 20 1.53 -38.10 -10.32
C ALA A 20 2.10 -36.93 -11.12
N LEU A 21 2.96 -37.20 -12.09
CA LEU A 21 3.53 -36.17 -12.97
C LEU A 21 2.45 -35.51 -13.85
N LEU A 22 1.50 -36.31 -14.37
CA LEU A 22 0.39 -35.78 -15.16
C LEU A 22 -0.50 -34.85 -14.33
N VAL A 23 -0.87 -35.27 -13.11
CA VAL A 23 -1.66 -34.45 -12.20
C VAL A 23 -0.91 -33.18 -11.81
N ALA A 24 0.38 -33.29 -11.48
CA ALA A 24 1.22 -32.14 -11.16
C ALA A 24 1.31 -31.17 -12.35
N GLY A 25 1.52 -31.68 -13.56
CA GLY A 25 1.58 -30.89 -14.79
C GLY A 25 0.25 -30.16 -15.09
N LEU A 26 -0.86 -30.84 -14.94
CA LEU A 26 -2.19 -30.23 -15.11
C LEU A 26 -2.47 -29.14 -14.08
N ASN A 27 -2.14 -29.41 -12.82
CA ASN A 27 -2.28 -28.38 -11.77
C ASN A 27 -1.40 -27.17 -12.04
N PHE A 28 -0.14 -27.38 -12.43
CA PHE A 28 0.78 -26.29 -12.76
C PHE A 28 0.27 -25.48 -13.97
N ALA A 29 -0.19 -26.14 -15.02
CA ALA A 29 -0.75 -25.47 -16.19
C ALA A 29 -2.01 -24.67 -15.85
N LEU A 30 -2.91 -25.26 -15.07
CA LEU A 30 -4.12 -24.57 -14.60
C LEU A 30 -3.78 -23.37 -13.74
N TRP A 31 -2.86 -23.56 -12.79
CA TRP A 31 -2.41 -22.47 -11.91
C TRP A 31 -1.80 -21.30 -12.69
N THR A 32 -0.91 -21.58 -13.65
CA THR A 32 -0.29 -20.54 -14.49
C THR A 32 -1.29 -19.84 -15.41
N ALA A 33 -2.31 -20.56 -15.90
CA ALA A 33 -3.36 -19.99 -16.73
C ALA A 33 -4.27 -19.04 -15.93
N LEU A 34 -4.61 -19.41 -14.69
CA LEU A 34 -5.48 -18.61 -13.82
C LEU A 34 -4.76 -17.47 -13.12
N ASN A 35 -3.48 -17.64 -12.79
CA ASN A 35 -2.67 -16.65 -12.07
C ASN A 35 -1.74 -15.87 -13.01
N ARG A 36 -2.30 -15.38 -14.11
CA ARG A 36 -1.55 -14.47 -14.98
C ARG A 36 -1.31 -13.17 -14.22
N PRO A 37 -0.05 -12.68 -14.14
CA PRO A 37 0.23 -11.40 -13.53
C PRO A 37 -0.52 -10.32 -14.30
N ALA A 38 -1.36 -9.55 -13.59
CA ALA A 38 -1.95 -8.34 -14.16
C ALA A 38 -0.80 -7.38 -14.46
N ARG A 39 -0.67 -6.97 -15.71
CA ARG A 39 0.24 -5.88 -16.07
C ARG A 39 -0.50 -4.59 -15.81
N PRO A 40 -0.05 -3.76 -14.83
CA PRO A 40 -0.64 -2.44 -14.65
C PRO A 40 -0.41 -1.63 -15.93
N ASP A 41 -1.33 -0.74 -16.20
CA ASP A 41 -1.14 0.23 -17.29
C ASP A 41 0.14 1.02 -17.07
N ASN A 42 0.76 1.46 -18.17
CA ASN A 42 1.96 2.29 -18.08
C ASN A 42 1.62 3.56 -17.30
N TRP A 43 2.46 3.86 -16.31
CA TRP A 43 2.30 5.07 -15.52
C TRP A 43 2.36 6.32 -16.42
N SER A 44 1.34 7.18 -16.32
CA SER A 44 1.20 8.40 -17.12
C SER A 44 2.15 9.54 -16.71
N GLY A 45 2.96 9.33 -15.66
CA GLY A 45 3.85 10.37 -15.11
C GLY A 45 3.18 11.29 -14.07
N GLN A 46 1.87 11.12 -13.82
CA GLN A 46 1.15 11.87 -12.80
C GLN A 46 0.54 10.93 -11.75
N ILE A 47 0.77 11.25 -10.50
CA ILE A 47 0.22 10.54 -9.35
C ILE A 47 -1.02 11.30 -8.89
N GLY A 48 -2.11 10.58 -8.60
CA GLY A 48 -3.40 11.17 -8.22
C GLY A 48 -3.35 11.96 -6.90
N GLY A 49 -2.43 11.63 -6.00
CA GLY A 49 -2.17 12.31 -4.73
C GLY A 49 -1.20 11.53 -3.86
N PHE A 50 -0.58 12.21 -2.90
CA PHE A 50 0.25 11.61 -1.88
C PHE A 50 -0.29 11.88 -0.49
N ASP A 51 -0.18 10.91 0.39
CA ASP A 51 -0.22 11.16 1.82
C ASP A 51 1.13 11.78 2.21
N TYR A 52 1.07 12.97 2.78
CA TYR A 52 2.25 13.75 3.14
C TYR A 52 2.34 13.90 4.65
N SER A 53 3.48 13.51 5.18
CA SER A 53 3.87 13.77 6.56
C SER A 53 5.16 14.59 6.55
N PRO A 54 5.17 15.79 7.16
CA PRO A 54 6.30 16.71 7.06
C PRO A 54 7.50 16.33 7.93
N TYR A 55 7.39 15.28 8.74
CA TYR A 55 8.41 14.91 9.72
C TYR A 55 9.64 14.28 9.08
N GLN A 56 10.79 14.86 9.36
CA GLN A 56 12.09 14.34 8.98
C GLN A 56 12.58 13.29 10.01
N ARG A 57 13.71 12.62 9.71
CA ARG A 57 14.20 11.44 10.43
C ARG A 57 14.28 11.58 11.97
N TYR A 58 14.58 12.77 12.46
CA TYR A 58 14.76 13.02 13.93
C TYR A 58 13.57 13.74 14.55
N GLN A 59 12.61 14.13 13.75
CA GLN A 59 11.46 14.91 14.18
C GLN A 59 10.33 13.96 14.59
N SER A 60 9.59 14.34 15.61
CA SER A 60 8.45 13.57 16.07
C SER A 60 7.54 14.44 16.93
N PRO A 61 6.22 14.39 16.74
CA PRO A 61 5.27 15.08 17.60
C PRO A 61 5.38 14.63 19.05
N ASN A 62 5.68 13.34 19.29
CA ASN A 62 5.85 12.78 20.63
C ASN A 62 7.08 13.33 21.37
N LYS A 63 8.05 13.88 20.63
CA LYS A 63 9.24 14.52 21.18
C LYS A 63 9.13 16.04 21.20
N GLY A 64 8.00 16.60 20.72
CA GLY A 64 7.84 18.05 20.57
C GLY A 64 8.77 18.68 19.52
N ILE A 65 9.34 17.86 18.62
CA ILE A 65 10.23 18.32 17.55
C ILE A 65 9.43 18.33 16.25
N PHE A 66 9.07 19.52 15.81
CA PHE A 66 8.25 19.74 14.63
C PHE A 66 9.09 20.16 13.41
N PRO A 67 8.66 19.88 12.17
CA PRO A 67 9.32 20.30 10.95
C PRO A 67 9.28 21.81 10.78
N GLY A 68 10.39 22.37 10.27
CA GLY A 68 10.45 23.78 9.87
C GLY A 68 9.66 24.05 8.59
N LEU A 69 9.29 25.33 8.37
CA LEU A 69 8.61 25.72 7.14
C LEU A 69 9.51 25.55 5.91
N ASP A 70 10.82 25.69 6.06
CA ASP A 70 11.78 25.49 4.97
C ASP A 70 11.84 24.04 4.51
N ASP A 71 11.76 23.07 5.44
CA ASP A 71 11.69 21.64 5.12
C ASP A 71 10.41 21.36 4.34
N VAL A 72 9.27 21.89 4.81
CA VAL A 72 7.97 21.77 4.15
C VAL A 72 8.00 22.39 2.75
N ASP A 73 8.62 23.56 2.58
CA ASP A 73 8.72 24.23 1.27
C ASP A 73 9.54 23.38 0.28
N ALA A 74 10.66 22.83 0.73
CA ALA A 74 11.50 21.96 -0.09
C ALA A 74 10.76 20.69 -0.52
N ASP A 75 10.06 20.03 0.40
CA ASP A 75 9.28 18.81 0.13
C ASP A 75 8.14 19.08 -0.87
N LEU A 76 7.34 20.11 -0.62
CA LEU A 76 6.17 20.41 -1.47
C LEU A 76 6.58 20.90 -2.86
N LYS A 77 7.73 21.57 -2.98
CA LYS A 77 8.33 21.91 -4.28
C LYS A 77 8.67 20.65 -5.09
N VAL A 78 9.17 19.59 -4.44
CA VAL A 78 9.45 18.32 -5.11
C VAL A 78 8.15 17.61 -5.48
N LEU A 79 7.22 17.49 -4.54
CA LEU A 79 5.95 16.79 -4.74
C LEU A 79 5.11 17.41 -5.86
N SER A 80 5.13 18.72 -6.01
CA SER A 80 4.38 19.43 -7.05
C SER A 80 4.74 19.04 -8.49
N ARG A 81 5.90 18.40 -8.69
CA ARG A 81 6.32 17.87 -10.00
C ARG A 81 5.59 16.58 -10.37
N TYR A 82 5.08 15.85 -9.39
CA TYR A 82 4.52 14.50 -9.56
C TYR A 82 3.02 14.45 -9.32
N THR A 83 2.47 15.38 -8.55
CA THR A 83 1.05 15.40 -8.20
C THR A 83 0.51 16.82 -8.07
N GLY A 84 -0.79 16.96 -8.23
CA GLY A 84 -1.53 18.19 -7.91
C GLY A 84 -2.26 18.14 -6.56
N ARG A 85 -2.07 17.06 -5.76
CA ARG A 85 -2.84 16.85 -4.53
C ARG A 85 -1.98 16.18 -3.46
N ILE A 86 -2.13 16.66 -2.22
CA ILE A 86 -1.58 16.03 -1.04
C ILE A 86 -2.66 15.86 0.03
N ARG A 87 -2.52 14.83 0.85
CA ARG A 87 -3.30 14.64 2.05
C ARG A 87 -2.39 14.74 3.26
N ILE A 88 -2.79 15.52 4.26
CA ILE A 88 -2.13 15.61 5.57
C ILE A 88 -3.00 14.96 6.65
N TYR A 89 -2.36 14.35 7.65
CA TYR A 89 -3.06 13.58 8.68
C TYR A 89 -3.76 14.49 9.70
N SER A 90 -3.18 15.66 9.98
CA SER A 90 -3.77 16.63 10.88
C SER A 90 -3.53 18.06 10.38
N ALA A 91 -4.58 18.88 10.42
CA ALA A 91 -4.48 20.31 10.14
C ALA A 91 -3.62 21.05 11.18
N LEU A 92 -3.41 20.45 12.36
CA LEU A 92 -2.68 21.04 13.48
C LEU A 92 -1.17 20.73 13.47
N GLU A 93 -0.70 19.77 12.64
CA GLU A 93 0.71 19.39 12.62
C GLU A 93 1.62 20.55 12.21
N ASN A 94 1.24 21.28 11.19
CA ASN A 94 1.93 22.48 10.76
C ASN A 94 0.95 23.40 9.99
N PRO A 95 0.47 24.46 10.59
CA PRO A 95 -0.53 25.38 10.00
C PRO A 95 0.01 26.12 8.75
N GLY A 96 1.32 26.10 8.51
CA GLY A 96 1.93 26.69 7.31
C GLY A 96 1.80 25.85 6.04
N ILE A 97 1.52 24.55 6.16
CA ILE A 97 1.43 23.63 5.01
C ILE A 97 0.44 24.10 3.93
N PRO A 98 -0.80 24.52 4.24
CA PRO A 98 -1.75 24.96 3.21
C PRO A 98 -1.26 26.17 2.41
N ALA A 99 -0.62 27.13 3.06
CA ALA A 99 -0.08 28.33 2.40
C ALA A 99 1.06 27.98 1.44
N ILE A 100 1.97 27.10 1.89
CA ILE A 100 3.10 26.63 1.05
C ILE A 100 2.57 25.75 -0.10
N ALA A 101 1.64 24.85 0.15
CA ALA A 101 1.03 24.03 -0.88
C ALA A 101 0.38 24.87 -1.99
N LYS A 102 -0.33 25.95 -1.61
CA LYS A 102 -0.92 26.91 -2.54
C LYS A 102 0.15 27.56 -3.43
N LYS A 103 1.32 27.91 -2.90
CA LYS A 103 2.44 28.47 -3.66
C LYS A 103 2.84 27.57 -4.82
N TYR A 104 2.74 26.25 -4.66
CA TYR A 104 3.09 25.25 -5.67
C TYR A 104 1.88 24.67 -6.44
N GLY A 105 0.69 25.25 -6.28
CA GLY A 105 -0.53 24.79 -6.94
C GLY A 105 -1.07 23.44 -6.45
N LEU A 106 -0.63 22.98 -5.28
CA LEU A 106 -1.07 21.74 -4.67
C LEU A 106 -2.39 21.95 -3.92
N LYS A 107 -3.35 21.04 -4.14
CA LYS A 107 -4.57 20.95 -3.33
C LYS A 107 -4.30 20.13 -2.09
N VAL A 108 -4.71 20.64 -0.93
CA VAL A 108 -4.54 19.95 0.36
C VAL A 108 -5.84 19.37 0.83
N LEU A 109 -5.85 18.08 1.14
CA LEU A 109 -6.90 17.41 1.91
C LEU A 109 -6.40 17.30 3.34
N ALA A 110 -6.94 18.15 4.23
CA ALA A 110 -6.56 18.12 5.64
C ALA A 110 -7.39 17.07 6.38
N GLY A 111 -6.72 16.19 7.10
CA GLY A 111 -7.32 15.27 8.05
C GLY A 111 -7.56 15.93 9.39
N THR A 112 -8.48 15.37 10.17
CA THR A 112 -8.69 15.73 11.58
C THR A 112 -8.30 14.53 12.43
N TYR A 113 -7.33 14.72 13.32
CA TYR A 113 -6.99 13.69 14.31
C TYR A 113 -7.91 13.86 15.52
N LEU A 114 -8.69 12.83 15.80
CA LEU A 114 -9.54 12.78 16.99
C LEU A 114 -8.78 11.98 18.06
N ASP A 115 -8.27 12.68 19.09
CA ASP A 115 -7.72 12.01 20.26
C ASP A 115 -8.85 11.69 21.24
N PRO A 116 -9.20 10.42 21.43
CA PRO A 116 -10.28 10.04 22.36
C PRO A 116 -9.94 10.37 23.83
N ARG A 117 -8.67 10.65 24.13
CA ARG A 117 -8.21 11.01 25.47
C ARG A 117 -8.34 12.50 25.77
N ALA A 118 -8.40 13.33 24.74
CA ALA A 118 -8.40 14.78 24.88
C ALA A 118 -9.77 15.36 25.23
N GLY A 119 -10.86 14.61 25.09
CA GLY A 119 -12.22 15.06 25.42
C GLY A 119 -12.71 16.32 24.68
N GLN A 120 -11.91 16.86 23.76
CA GLN A 120 -12.21 18.08 23.02
C GLN A 120 -11.94 17.88 21.53
N ILE A 121 -12.99 18.09 20.73
CA ILE A 121 -12.89 18.24 19.29
C ILE A 121 -12.71 19.74 19.02
N THR A 122 -11.51 20.14 18.66
CA THR A 122 -11.27 21.53 18.25
C THR A 122 -11.41 21.59 16.72
N PHE A 123 -12.49 22.17 16.26
CA PHE A 123 -12.63 22.55 14.84
C PHE A 123 -11.89 23.86 14.63
N VAL A 124 -10.88 23.85 13.76
CA VAL A 124 -10.25 25.08 13.25
C VAL A 124 -11.03 25.47 12.00
N GLN A 125 -11.72 26.61 12.07
CA GLN A 125 -12.38 27.25 10.93
C GLN A 125 -11.36 27.99 10.05
#